data_0f047c76fed904555c9ab3b235dc8d84
#
_entry.id   0f047c76fed904555c9ab3b235dc8d84
#
_cell.length_a   1.000
_cell.length_b   1.000
_cell.length_c   1.000
_cell.angle_alpha   90.00
_cell.angle_beta   90.00
_cell.angle_gamma   90.00
#
_symmetry.space_group_name_H-M   'P 1'
#
loop_
_entity.id
_entity.type
_entity.pdbx_description
1 polymer ?
#
loop_
_entity_poly.entity_id
_entity_poly.type
_entity_poly.pdbx_seq_one_letter_code
_entity_poly.pdbx_strand_id
1 'polypeptide(L)'
;MYSKGNAADDAAVASTHKGTGFNERRDEIIDAARNLYEEKGMSHTSIQDITERVGVTRSLFYHYFPNKEAVTSAVLDTYTADFLEAVHYWDAARKVGQIEDALSSVVKLLRLCLFENDSFRIALASEENAALYIEFLNRVASGIATFMESHTVRDYEALHELRITHVYETFYVLFIGLASYLRNHPDADDEVLKDLIAQTLHMDR
;
A
#
# COMPACT_ATOMS: atom_id res chain seq x y z
N MET A 1 -27.54 40.12 37.33
CA MET A 1 -27.80 39.52 36.03
C MET A 1 -26.61 38.59 35.70
N TYR A 2 -26.70 37.32 36.08
CA TYR A 2 -25.61 36.34 35.86
C TYR A 2 -25.89 35.59 34.55
N SER A 3 -24.91 35.68 33.63
CA SER A 3 -24.91 34.95 32.34
C SER A 3 -24.60 33.48 32.60
N LYS A 4 -25.48 32.57 32.16
CA LYS A 4 -25.25 31.13 32.13
C LYS A 4 -24.31 30.83 30.96
N GLY A 5 -23.04 30.41 31.24
CA GLY A 5 -22.13 29.88 30.29
C GLY A 5 -22.64 28.54 29.73
N ASN A 6 -22.43 28.35 28.45
CA ASN A 6 -23.01 27.30 27.60
C ASN A 6 -22.28 25.97 27.82
N ALA A 7 -22.85 25.06 28.60
CA ALA A 7 -22.31 23.72 28.87
C ALA A 7 -22.25 22.79 27.62
N ALA A 8 -22.76 23.26 26.47
CA ALA A 8 -22.75 22.50 25.23
C ALA A 8 -21.42 22.64 24.43
N ASP A 9 -20.71 23.77 24.58
CA ASP A 9 -19.43 24.00 23.90
C ASP A 9 -18.28 23.22 24.53
N ASP A 10 -18.28 23.02 25.86
CA ASP A 10 -17.24 22.23 26.53
C ASP A 10 -17.33 20.72 26.23
N ALA A 11 -18.54 20.21 25.95
CA ALA A 11 -18.71 18.79 25.58
C ALA A 11 -18.25 18.49 24.14
N ALA A 12 -18.39 19.45 23.23
CA ALA A 12 -17.93 19.29 21.81
C ALA A 12 -16.42 19.32 21.68
N VAL A 13 -15.72 20.17 22.45
CA VAL A 13 -14.25 20.26 22.47
C VAL A 13 -13.63 19.01 23.13
N ALA A 14 -14.26 18.44 24.16
CA ALA A 14 -13.78 17.23 24.82
C ALA A 14 -13.94 15.96 23.93
N SER A 15 -14.93 15.93 23.03
CA SER A 15 -15.14 14.79 22.12
C SER A 15 -14.16 14.79 20.94
N THR A 16 -13.75 15.95 20.44
CA THR A 16 -12.74 16.07 19.38
C THR A 16 -11.33 15.74 19.88
N HIS A 17 -10.98 16.08 21.12
CA HIS A 17 -9.67 15.73 21.70
C HIS A 17 -9.52 14.23 22.02
N LYS A 18 -10.63 13.52 22.35
CA LYS A 18 -10.59 12.06 22.55
C LYS A 18 -10.40 11.30 21.24
N GLY A 19 -10.89 11.79 20.12
CA GLY A 19 -10.74 11.15 18.80
C GLY A 19 -9.33 11.26 18.23
N THR A 20 -8.66 12.39 18.39
CA THR A 20 -7.27 12.60 17.91
C THR A 20 -6.27 11.74 18.69
N GLY A 21 -6.31 11.75 20.03
CA GLY A 21 -5.40 10.95 20.85
C GLY A 21 -5.62 9.44 20.74
N PHE A 22 -6.82 8.99 20.37
CA PHE A 22 -7.09 7.57 20.09
C PHE A 22 -6.41 7.12 18.79
N ASN A 23 -6.53 7.90 17.73
CA ASN A 23 -5.88 7.61 16.45
C ASN A 23 -4.35 7.68 16.57
N GLU A 24 -3.80 8.70 17.21
CA GLU A 24 -2.36 8.86 17.44
C GLU A 24 -1.74 7.63 18.12
N ARG A 25 -2.37 7.10 19.18
CA ARG A 25 -1.86 5.90 19.88
C ARG A 25 -1.96 4.63 19.05
N ARG A 26 -3.01 4.51 18.25
CA ARG A 26 -3.16 3.39 17.32
C ARG A 26 -2.03 3.41 16.28
N ASP A 27 -1.74 4.57 15.74
CA ASP A 27 -0.71 4.76 14.71
C ASP A 27 0.70 4.53 15.30
N GLU A 28 1.00 4.99 16.53
CA GLU A 28 2.24 4.67 17.24
C GLU A 28 2.47 3.15 17.41
N ILE A 29 1.39 2.38 17.68
CA ILE A 29 1.48 0.91 17.78
C ILE A 29 1.78 0.29 16.42
N ILE A 30 1.16 0.79 15.33
CA ILE A 30 1.41 0.32 13.96
C ILE A 30 2.86 0.61 13.57
N ASP A 31 3.34 1.83 13.79
CA ASP A 31 4.71 2.24 13.46
C ASP A 31 5.75 1.43 14.24
N ALA A 32 5.51 1.19 15.52
CA ALA A 32 6.38 0.34 16.32
C ALA A 32 6.40 -1.11 15.84
N ALA A 33 5.25 -1.65 15.44
CA ALA A 33 5.15 -2.99 14.86
C ALA A 33 5.89 -3.06 13.51
N ARG A 34 5.68 -2.07 12.63
CA ARG A 34 6.39 -1.94 11.35
C ARG A 34 7.90 -1.95 11.56
N ASN A 35 8.43 -1.05 12.39
CA ASN A 35 9.86 -0.95 12.66
C ASN A 35 10.44 -2.25 13.23
N LEU A 36 9.73 -2.92 14.16
CA LEU A 36 10.16 -4.20 14.72
C LEU A 36 10.14 -5.33 13.68
N TYR A 37 9.18 -5.32 12.75
CA TYR A 37 9.14 -6.28 11.65
C TYR A 37 10.30 -6.08 10.67
N GLU A 38 10.70 -4.84 10.43
CA GLU A 38 11.87 -4.50 9.61
C GLU A 38 13.19 -4.86 10.32
N GLU A 39 13.28 -4.63 11.65
CA GLU A 39 14.50 -4.89 12.44
C GLU A 39 14.78 -6.38 12.65
N LYS A 40 13.78 -7.17 12.99
CA LYS A 40 13.97 -8.57 13.42
C LYS A 40 13.01 -9.60 12.82
N GLY A 41 12.13 -9.16 11.91
CA GLY A 41 11.15 -10.01 11.26
C GLY A 41 9.85 -10.21 12.05
N MET A 42 8.78 -10.54 11.31
CA MET A 42 7.44 -10.71 11.89
C MET A 42 7.35 -11.88 12.88
N SER A 43 7.97 -13.02 12.56
CA SER A 43 7.94 -14.23 13.41
C SER A 43 8.63 -14.02 14.75
N HIS A 44 9.65 -13.18 14.79
CA HIS A 44 10.45 -12.87 15.99
C HIS A 44 9.93 -11.66 16.77
N THR A 45 8.85 -11.02 16.33
CA THR A 45 8.24 -9.89 17.03
C THR A 45 7.02 -10.34 17.81
N SER A 46 7.00 -10.11 19.10
CA SER A 46 5.88 -10.40 19.99
C SER A 46 5.06 -9.13 20.29
N ILE A 47 3.83 -9.30 20.78
CA ILE A 47 3.01 -8.17 21.30
C ILE A 47 3.76 -7.47 22.46
N GLN A 48 4.54 -8.21 23.24
CA GLN A 48 5.34 -7.61 24.30
C GLN A 48 6.40 -6.65 23.75
N ASP A 49 7.11 -7.03 22.70
CA ASP A 49 8.11 -6.16 22.07
C ASP A 49 7.46 -4.86 21.56
N ILE A 50 6.27 -4.96 20.94
CA ILE A 50 5.54 -3.80 20.45
C ILE A 50 5.12 -2.88 21.60
N THR A 51 4.54 -3.44 22.66
CA THR A 51 4.09 -2.67 23.82
C THR A 51 5.23 -2.01 24.57
N GLU A 52 6.37 -2.69 24.70
CA GLU A 52 7.60 -2.14 25.30
C GLU A 52 8.19 -1.00 24.45
N ARG A 53 8.19 -1.14 23.12
CA ARG A 53 8.67 -0.11 22.18
C ARG A 53 7.86 1.19 22.26
N VAL A 54 6.54 1.08 22.37
CA VAL A 54 5.62 2.25 22.47
C VAL A 54 5.53 2.77 23.91
N GLY A 55 5.87 1.96 24.91
CA GLY A 55 5.70 2.31 26.33
C GLY A 55 4.24 2.21 26.79
N VAL A 56 3.48 1.26 26.25
CA VAL A 56 2.07 1.02 26.61
C VAL A 56 1.86 -0.31 27.31
N THR A 57 0.75 -0.44 28.04
CA THR A 57 0.36 -1.71 28.66
C THR A 57 -0.21 -2.68 27.63
N ARG A 58 -0.10 -4.00 27.87
CA ARG A 58 -0.78 -5.01 27.05
C ARG A 58 -2.30 -4.80 26.98
N SER A 59 -2.92 -4.34 28.08
CA SER A 59 -4.35 -4.03 28.11
C SER A 59 -4.71 -2.92 27.13
N LEU A 60 -3.87 -1.88 27.02
CA LEU A 60 -4.06 -0.80 26.06
C LEU A 60 -3.85 -1.28 24.62
N PHE A 61 -2.87 -2.14 24.38
CA PHE A 61 -2.69 -2.76 23.07
C PHE A 61 -3.96 -3.51 22.63
N TYR A 62 -4.51 -4.38 23.51
CA TYR A 62 -5.72 -5.16 23.20
C TYR A 62 -6.99 -4.30 23.05
N HIS A 63 -6.97 -3.07 23.51
CA HIS A 63 -8.04 -2.11 23.22
C HIS A 63 -8.05 -1.67 21.76
N TYR A 64 -6.88 -1.61 21.09
CA TYR A 64 -6.74 -1.21 19.68
C TYR A 64 -6.71 -2.42 18.73
N PHE A 65 -6.05 -3.50 19.12
CA PHE A 65 -5.81 -4.67 18.27
C PHE A 65 -6.11 -5.94 19.05
N PRO A 66 -7.10 -6.75 18.63
CA PRO A 66 -7.50 -7.97 19.36
C PRO A 66 -6.41 -9.04 19.41
N ASN A 67 -5.47 -9.03 18.47
CA ASN A 67 -4.37 -9.98 18.34
C ASN A 67 -3.22 -9.40 17.50
N LYS A 68 -2.14 -10.18 17.33
CA LYS A 68 -0.99 -9.80 16.52
C LYS A 68 -1.35 -9.71 15.03
N GLU A 69 -2.22 -10.57 14.56
CA GLU A 69 -2.66 -10.60 13.15
C GLU A 69 -3.35 -9.29 12.77
N ALA A 70 -4.14 -8.70 13.69
CA ALA A 70 -4.82 -7.44 13.45
C ALA A 70 -3.84 -6.25 13.30
N VAL A 71 -2.79 -6.17 14.12
CA VAL A 71 -1.77 -5.13 13.94
C VAL A 71 -0.91 -5.41 12.71
N THR A 72 -0.62 -6.67 12.38
CA THR A 72 0.08 -7.05 11.14
C THR A 72 -0.73 -6.63 9.91
N SER A 73 -2.03 -6.85 9.89
CA SER A 73 -2.91 -6.38 8.82
C SER A 73 -2.89 -4.85 8.68
N ALA A 74 -2.87 -4.11 9.81
CA ALA A 74 -2.75 -2.65 9.77
C ALA A 74 -1.38 -2.19 9.25
N VAL A 75 -0.29 -2.91 9.54
CA VAL A 75 1.03 -2.65 8.95
C VAL A 75 1.01 -2.91 7.44
N LEU A 76 0.33 -3.97 6.97
CA LEU A 76 0.15 -4.20 5.52
C LEU A 76 -0.61 -3.06 4.85
N ASP A 77 -1.59 -2.45 5.54
CA ASP A 77 -2.30 -1.27 5.02
C ASP A 77 -1.35 -0.08 4.81
N THR A 78 -0.39 0.15 5.73
CA THR A 78 0.59 1.23 5.56
C THR A 78 1.50 0.97 4.36
N TYR A 79 2.04 -0.24 4.19
CA TYR A 79 2.84 -0.59 3.01
C TYR A 79 2.04 -0.51 1.70
N THR A 80 0.75 -0.88 1.74
CA THR A 80 -0.13 -0.72 0.59
C THR A 80 -0.31 0.76 0.24
N ALA A 81 -0.53 1.61 1.24
CA ALA A 81 -0.67 3.05 1.05
C ALA A 81 0.61 3.67 0.47
N ASP A 82 1.79 3.32 1.01
CA ASP A 82 3.09 3.78 0.50
C ASP A 82 3.28 3.40 -0.99
N PHE A 83 2.90 2.15 -1.35
CA PHE A 83 2.96 1.69 -2.74
C PHE A 83 2.04 2.50 -3.65
N LEU A 84 0.79 2.70 -3.24
CA LEU A 84 -0.18 3.46 -4.03
C LEU A 84 0.21 4.95 -4.13
N GLU A 85 0.80 5.53 -3.10
CA GLU A 85 1.35 6.89 -3.16
C GLU A 85 2.46 6.99 -4.22
N ALA A 86 3.35 6.01 -4.30
CA ALA A 86 4.37 5.95 -5.35
C ALA A 86 3.76 5.84 -6.75
N VAL A 87 2.66 5.09 -6.93
CA VAL A 87 1.91 5.02 -8.19
C VAL A 87 1.26 6.36 -8.53
N HIS A 88 0.64 7.04 -7.56
CA HIS A 88 0.06 8.37 -7.75
C HIS A 88 1.12 9.39 -8.14
N TYR A 89 2.29 9.36 -7.48
CA TYR A 89 3.39 10.23 -7.83
C TYR A 89 3.91 9.98 -9.25
N TRP A 90 4.06 8.69 -9.63
CA TRP A 90 4.45 8.31 -10.99
C TRP A 90 3.45 8.84 -12.02
N ASP A 91 2.15 8.65 -11.79
CA ASP A 91 1.10 9.10 -12.71
C ASP A 91 1.12 10.63 -12.89
N ALA A 92 1.27 11.38 -11.80
CA ALA A 92 1.35 12.84 -11.84
C ALA A 92 2.63 13.37 -12.54
N ALA A 93 3.72 12.60 -12.49
CA ALA A 93 5.01 12.99 -13.10
C ALA A 93 5.14 12.58 -14.58
N ARG A 94 4.37 11.58 -15.04
CA ARG A 94 4.41 11.12 -16.45
C ARG A 94 3.90 12.20 -17.40
N LYS A 95 4.46 12.23 -18.61
CA LYS A 95 3.98 13.10 -19.67
C LYS A 95 2.95 12.34 -20.50
N VAL A 96 1.75 12.88 -20.59
CA VAL A 96 0.66 12.32 -21.40
C VAL A 96 1.12 12.20 -22.86
N GLY A 97 0.87 11.05 -23.48
CA GLY A 97 1.26 10.76 -24.88
C GLY A 97 2.69 10.23 -25.06
N GLN A 98 3.53 10.17 -24.00
CA GLN A 98 4.88 9.57 -24.07
C GLN A 98 4.85 8.14 -23.54
N ILE A 99 4.34 7.20 -24.34
CA ILE A 99 4.09 5.80 -23.95
C ILE A 99 5.37 5.09 -23.54
N GLU A 100 6.44 5.23 -24.31
CA GLU A 100 7.73 4.55 -24.04
C GLU A 100 8.36 5.01 -22.71
N ASP A 101 8.33 6.30 -22.44
CA ASP A 101 8.82 6.86 -21.17
C ASP A 101 7.94 6.39 -19.98
N ALA A 102 6.62 6.33 -20.18
CA ALA A 102 5.69 5.83 -19.17
C ALA A 102 5.92 4.34 -18.87
N LEU A 103 6.09 3.49 -19.90
CA LEU A 103 6.41 2.07 -19.75
C LEU A 103 7.76 1.87 -19.04
N SER A 104 8.79 2.61 -19.44
CA SER A 104 10.11 2.52 -18.81
C SER A 104 10.07 2.94 -17.33
N SER A 105 9.32 3.96 -17.01
CA SER A 105 9.21 4.47 -15.63
C SER A 105 8.33 3.57 -14.75
N VAL A 106 7.25 2.98 -15.28
CA VAL A 106 6.41 2.05 -14.50
C VAL A 106 7.13 0.72 -14.21
N VAL A 107 7.95 0.21 -15.14
CA VAL A 107 8.77 -0.99 -14.89
C VAL A 107 9.78 -0.72 -13.78
N LYS A 108 10.45 0.46 -13.79
CA LYS A 108 11.35 0.87 -12.69
C LYS A 108 10.61 0.97 -11.36
N LEU A 109 9.39 1.56 -11.35
CA LEU A 109 8.56 1.66 -10.16
C LEU A 109 8.19 0.27 -9.62
N LEU A 110 7.78 -0.66 -10.49
CA LEU A 110 7.47 -2.05 -10.10
C LEU A 110 8.66 -2.72 -9.43
N ARG A 111 9.87 -2.60 -10.02
CA ARG A 111 11.09 -3.17 -9.43
C ARG A 111 11.41 -2.55 -8.08
N LEU A 112 11.38 -1.22 -7.99
CA LEU A 112 11.62 -0.49 -6.77
C LEU A 112 10.68 -0.97 -5.66
N CYS A 113 9.39 -1.00 -5.94
CA CYS A 113 8.36 -1.37 -4.97
C CYS A 113 8.36 -2.85 -4.57
N LEU A 114 8.83 -3.76 -5.45
CA LEU A 114 8.83 -5.19 -5.18
C LEU A 114 10.17 -5.70 -4.60
N PHE A 115 11.30 -5.02 -4.91
CA PHE A 115 12.65 -5.53 -4.60
C PHE A 115 13.52 -4.57 -3.78
N GLU A 116 13.05 -3.37 -3.42
CA GLU A 116 13.85 -2.58 -2.48
C GLU A 116 14.10 -3.37 -1.18
N ASN A 117 15.36 -3.27 -0.71
CA ASN A 117 15.91 -4.01 0.43
C ASN A 117 15.27 -3.60 1.77
N ASP A 118 13.96 -3.70 1.84
CA ASP A 118 13.19 -3.56 3.06
C ASP A 118 13.06 -4.95 3.69
N SER A 119 13.60 -5.10 4.90
CA SER A 119 13.57 -6.36 5.65
C SER A 119 12.18 -6.92 5.81
N PHE A 120 11.15 -6.06 5.89
CA PHE A 120 9.76 -6.48 5.95
C PHE A 120 9.29 -7.12 4.63
N ARG A 121 9.60 -6.53 3.48
CA ARG A 121 9.22 -7.08 2.16
C ARG A 121 9.92 -8.41 1.89
N ILE A 122 11.18 -8.53 2.30
CA ILE A 122 11.92 -9.80 2.24
C ILE A 122 11.24 -10.85 3.13
N ALA A 123 10.89 -10.48 4.36
CA ALA A 123 10.20 -11.38 5.28
C ALA A 123 8.78 -11.73 4.77
N LEU A 124 8.05 -10.75 4.22
CA LEU A 124 6.72 -10.97 3.65
C LEU A 124 6.78 -11.95 2.45
N ALA A 125 7.83 -11.88 1.64
CA ALA A 125 8.03 -12.77 0.50
C ALA A 125 8.50 -14.19 0.90
N SER A 126 8.78 -14.46 2.17
CA SER A 126 9.16 -15.79 2.66
C SER A 126 8.00 -16.80 2.57
N GLU A 127 8.30 -18.10 2.52
CA GLU A 127 7.29 -19.16 2.49
C GLU A 127 6.37 -19.12 3.72
N GLU A 128 6.91 -18.79 4.89
CA GLU A 128 6.15 -18.71 6.15
C GLU A 128 5.03 -17.65 6.11
N ASN A 129 5.19 -16.63 5.29
CA ASN A 129 4.27 -15.50 5.18
C ASN A 129 3.48 -15.48 3.86
N ALA A 130 3.42 -16.60 3.13
CA ALA A 130 2.78 -16.68 1.81
C ALA A 130 1.34 -16.13 1.78
N ALA A 131 0.54 -16.41 2.81
CA ALA A 131 -0.83 -15.90 2.91
C ALA A 131 -0.87 -14.36 3.03
N LEU A 132 0.01 -13.77 3.85
CA LEU A 132 0.13 -12.31 4.01
C LEU A 132 0.67 -11.66 2.74
N TYR A 133 1.60 -12.32 2.04
CA TYR A 133 2.09 -11.85 0.76
C TYR A 133 0.98 -11.78 -0.30
N ILE A 134 0.15 -12.82 -0.39
CA ILE A 134 -1.01 -12.83 -1.30
C ILE A 134 -2.01 -11.73 -0.91
N GLU A 135 -2.27 -11.54 0.38
CA GLU A 135 -3.16 -10.49 0.86
C GLU A 135 -2.62 -9.09 0.50
N PHE A 136 -1.33 -8.84 0.70
CA PHE A 136 -0.66 -7.61 0.27
C PHE A 136 -0.79 -7.36 -1.24
N LEU A 137 -0.45 -8.36 -2.05
CA LEU A 137 -0.56 -8.25 -3.52
C LEU A 137 -2.00 -7.93 -3.95
N ASN A 138 -3.00 -8.56 -3.34
CA ASN A 138 -4.41 -8.32 -3.65
C ASN A 138 -4.84 -6.89 -3.30
N ARG A 139 -4.40 -6.36 -2.14
CA ARG A 139 -4.67 -4.97 -1.73
C ARG A 139 -4.05 -3.98 -2.71
N VAL A 140 -2.77 -4.17 -3.05
CA VAL A 140 -2.07 -3.31 -4.01
C VAL A 140 -2.70 -3.41 -5.40
N ALA A 141 -2.98 -4.62 -5.90
CA ALA A 141 -3.61 -4.83 -7.20
C ALA A 141 -4.97 -4.13 -7.30
N SER A 142 -5.80 -4.26 -6.25
CA SER A 142 -7.10 -3.59 -6.19
C SER A 142 -6.97 -2.07 -6.20
N GLY A 143 -6.04 -1.52 -5.42
CA GLY A 143 -5.78 -0.08 -5.38
C GLY A 143 -5.28 0.46 -6.72
N ILE A 144 -4.31 -0.22 -7.35
CA ILE A 144 -3.81 0.14 -8.68
C ILE A 144 -4.93 0.09 -9.71
N ALA A 145 -5.69 -1.01 -9.77
CA ALA A 145 -6.75 -1.18 -10.76
C ALA A 145 -7.82 -0.08 -10.64
N THR A 146 -8.25 0.25 -9.42
CA THR A 146 -9.19 1.34 -9.15
C THR A 146 -8.62 2.70 -9.58
N PHE A 147 -7.36 2.96 -9.26
CA PHE A 147 -6.71 4.22 -9.64
C PHE A 147 -6.54 4.34 -11.15
N MET A 148 -6.04 3.30 -11.83
CA MET A 148 -5.85 3.30 -13.27
C MET A 148 -7.16 3.52 -14.03
N GLU A 149 -8.24 2.82 -13.64
CA GLU A 149 -9.56 2.97 -14.23
C GLU A 149 -10.12 4.39 -14.07
N SER A 150 -9.93 5.00 -12.90
CA SER A 150 -10.52 6.31 -12.59
C SER A 150 -9.70 7.51 -13.08
N HIS A 151 -8.39 7.35 -13.32
CA HIS A 151 -7.46 8.45 -13.64
C HIS A 151 -6.68 8.20 -14.93
N THR A 152 -5.72 7.27 -14.92
CA THR A 152 -4.73 7.10 -16.00
C THR A 152 -5.37 6.75 -17.34
N VAL A 153 -6.39 5.89 -17.34
CA VAL A 153 -7.09 5.47 -18.55
C VAL A 153 -7.84 6.63 -19.20
N ARG A 154 -8.42 7.54 -18.43
CA ARG A 154 -9.10 8.74 -18.94
C ARG A 154 -8.17 9.67 -19.71
N ASP A 155 -6.92 9.83 -19.23
CA ASP A 155 -5.91 10.60 -19.94
C ASP A 155 -5.51 9.93 -21.26
N TYR A 156 -5.43 8.59 -21.25
CA TYR A 156 -5.15 7.82 -22.47
C TYR A 156 -6.29 7.93 -23.49
N GLU A 157 -7.56 7.79 -23.07
CA GLU A 157 -8.75 7.91 -23.91
C GLU A 157 -8.88 9.30 -24.57
N ALA A 158 -8.32 10.34 -23.96
CA ALA A 158 -8.33 11.68 -24.55
C ALA A 158 -7.47 11.79 -25.83
N LEU A 159 -6.50 10.88 -26.04
CA LEU A 159 -5.56 10.89 -27.16
C LEU A 159 -5.62 9.62 -28.03
N HIS A 160 -6.14 8.51 -27.50
CA HIS A 160 -6.10 7.18 -28.12
C HIS A 160 -7.42 6.43 -27.92
N GLU A 161 -7.72 5.48 -28.78
CA GLU A 161 -8.84 4.55 -28.60
C GLU A 161 -8.48 3.49 -27.54
N LEU A 162 -9.31 3.37 -26.49
CA LEU A 162 -9.17 2.33 -25.50
C LEU A 162 -9.65 0.98 -26.07
N ARG A 163 -8.75 0.00 -26.15
CA ARG A 163 -9.03 -1.33 -26.73
C ARG A 163 -9.29 -2.42 -25.71
N ILE A 164 -9.31 -2.08 -24.41
CA ILE A 164 -9.64 -3.01 -23.31
C ILE A 164 -11.04 -2.69 -22.76
N THR A 165 -11.85 -3.74 -22.52
CA THR A 165 -13.25 -3.59 -22.08
C THR A 165 -13.44 -3.77 -20.57
N HIS A 166 -12.54 -4.50 -19.91
CA HIS A 166 -12.53 -4.78 -18.48
C HIS A 166 -11.30 -4.15 -17.84
N VAL A 167 -11.34 -2.83 -17.70
CA VAL A 167 -10.17 -2.03 -17.29
C VAL A 167 -9.67 -2.47 -15.92
N TYR A 168 -10.54 -2.49 -14.90
CA TYR A 168 -10.18 -2.88 -13.55
C TYR A 168 -9.57 -4.28 -13.52
N GLU A 169 -10.26 -5.29 -14.08
CA GLU A 169 -9.80 -6.68 -14.06
C GLU A 169 -8.48 -6.85 -14.83
N THR A 170 -8.30 -6.12 -15.94
CA THR A 170 -7.07 -6.16 -16.73
C THR A 170 -5.89 -5.65 -15.91
N PHE A 171 -5.99 -4.49 -15.28
CA PHE A 171 -4.92 -3.96 -14.43
C PHE A 171 -4.66 -4.82 -13.20
N TYR A 172 -5.71 -5.35 -12.56
CA TYR A 172 -5.59 -6.25 -11.43
C TYR A 172 -4.79 -7.51 -11.81
N VAL A 173 -5.19 -8.21 -12.87
CA VAL A 173 -4.54 -9.45 -13.33
C VAL A 173 -3.12 -9.16 -13.82
N LEU A 174 -2.92 -8.07 -14.57
CA LEU A 174 -1.61 -7.65 -15.06
C LEU A 174 -0.62 -7.42 -13.91
N PHE A 175 -1.03 -6.67 -12.88
CA PHE A 175 -0.17 -6.42 -11.72
C PHE A 175 0.19 -7.72 -10.99
N ILE A 176 -0.80 -8.58 -10.68
CA ILE A 176 -0.57 -9.87 -10.01
C ILE A 176 0.37 -10.74 -10.85
N GLY A 177 0.16 -10.80 -12.16
CA GLY A 177 1.01 -11.57 -13.08
C GLY A 177 2.45 -11.07 -13.11
N LEU A 178 2.64 -9.75 -13.26
CA LEU A 178 3.97 -9.12 -13.26
C LEU A 178 4.70 -9.30 -11.92
N ALA A 179 4.01 -9.08 -10.80
CA ALA A 179 4.60 -9.23 -9.47
C ALA A 179 5.03 -10.69 -9.21
N SER A 180 4.20 -11.67 -9.58
CA SER A 180 4.51 -13.08 -9.47
C SER A 180 5.65 -13.50 -10.42
N TYR A 181 5.63 -13.00 -11.66
CA TYR A 181 6.69 -13.28 -12.62
C TYR A 181 8.04 -12.74 -12.16
N LEU A 182 8.09 -11.48 -11.77
CA LEU A 182 9.30 -10.81 -11.27
C LEU A 182 9.86 -11.47 -10.01
N ARG A 183 9.00 -11.93 -9.09
CA ARG A 183 9.45 -12.69 -7.91
C ARG A 183 10.26 -13.94 -8.27
N ASN A 184 9.87 -14.63 -9.33
CA ASN A 184 10.54 -15.86 -9.80
C ASN A 184 11.66 -15.58 -10.81
N HIS A 185 11.67 -14.40 -11.43
CA HIS A 185 12.61 -13.96 -12.45
C HIS A 185 13.09 -12.54 -12.17
N PRO A 186 13.84 -12.31 -11.08
CA PRO A 186 14.27 -10.96 -10.67
C PRO A 186 15.12 -10.26 -11.73
N ASP A 187 15.86 -11.03 -12.54
CA ASP A 187 16.72 -10.54 -13.61
C ASP A 187 16.00 -10.47 -14.98
N ALA A 188 14.67 -10.55 -15.02
CA ALA A 188 13.92 -10.43 -16.27
C ALA A 188 14.25 -9.10 -16.97
N ASP A 189 14.37 -9.13 -18.31
CA ASP A 189 14.65 -7.93 -19.10
C ASP A 189 13.49 -6.93 -19.01
N ASP A 190 13.82 -5.65 -18.80
CA ASP A 190 12.85 -4.57 -18.75
C ASP A 190 12.07 -4.42 -20.06
N GLU A 191 12.68 -4.72 -21.22
CA GLU A 191 11.98 -4.71 -22.51
C GLU A 191 10.86 -5.76 -22.55
N VAL A 192 11.11 -6.96 -22.01
CA VAL A 192 10.09 -8.02 -21.92
C VAL A 192 8.92 -7.55 -21.06
N LEU A 193 9.19 -6.88 -19.94
CA LEU A 193 8.13 -6.35 -19.05
C LEU A 193 7.33 -5.25 -19.74
N LYS A 194 7.99 -4.32 -20.44
CA LYS A 194 7.33 -3.27 -21.22
C LYS A 194 6.46 -3.87 -22.32
N ASP A 195 6.95 -4.88 -23.04
CA ASP A 195 6.18 -5.57 -24.07
C ASP A 195 4.96 -6.28 -23.50
N LEU A 196 5.08 -6.97 -22.37
CA LEU A 196 3.94 -7.61 -21.70
C LEU A 196 2.87 -6.60 -21.28
N ILE A 197 3.28 -5.45 -20.75
CA ILE A 197 2.35 -4.37 -20.38
C ILE A 197 1.67 -3.83 -21.65
N ALA A 198 2.44 -3.46 -22.67
CA ALA A 198 1.91 -2.86 -23.89
C ALA A 198 0.97 -3.81 -24.64
N GLN A 199 1.33 -5.09 -24.78
CA GLN A 199 0.51 -6.11 -25.43
C GLN A 199 -0.78 -6.35 -24.67
N THR A 200 -0.72 -6.46 -23.33
CA THR A 200 -1.92 -6.68 -22.49
C THR A 200 -2.90 -5.50 -22.57
N LEU A 201 -2.36 -4.28 -22.62
CA LEU A 201 -3.15 -3.05 -22.68
C LEU A 201 -3.47 -2.62 -24.13
N HIS A 202 -3.07 -3.40 -25.14
CA HIS A 202 -3.23 -3.10 -26.57
C HIS A 202 -2.69 -1.71 -26.96
N MET A 203 -1.58 -1.31 -26.34
CA MET A 203 -0.91 -0.03 -26.64
C MET A 203 -0.02 -0.18 -27.88
N ASP A 204 -0.11 0.78 -28.78
CA ASP A 204 0.80 0.88 -29.93
C ASP A 204 2.14 1.47 -29.43
N ARG A 205 3.21 0.68 -29.54
CA ARG A 205 4.57 0.97 -29.07
C ARG A 205 5.48 1.37 -30.22
#